data_803194a4e85d84bcdf9071bd65b2b98d
#
_entry.id   803194a4e85d84bcdf9071bd65b2b98d
#
_cell.length_a   1.000
_cell.length_b   1.000
_cell.length_c   1.000
_cell.angle_alpha   90.00
_cell.angle_beta   90.00
_cell.angle_gamma   90.00
#
_symmetry.space_group_name_H-M   'P 1'
#
loop_
_entity.id
_entity.type
_entity.pdbx_description
1 polymer ?
#
loop_
_entity_poly.entity_id
_entity_poly.type
_entity_poly.pdbx_seq_one_letter_code
_entity_poly.pdbx_strand_id
1 'polypeptide(L)'
;MAFCFYGVPTMSTSLSTVIDEPQVLTGHTDVICSTSIERIITVRNTALVQIEALIHQLEDISAITNSIGGGIAKDWAMRQDFRCGSWLMEKAETGMKAIIHNLDRGIWQDLMKKSGMLSLMDAQARDQWYRNLEGDNIPAISEESIYSTFEQLHRDKDNVFERGVINVFKSLSWDYKSNHPCKFGKKIIVNNLVSYTQWGFTLNHNYRRDQLADLERMLFLLEGKAIPDNRGDVTTRLYEHMSANRQMTKVYEDDYFAIKYFMKGSAHLTFRKPGLMDKMNDIIAKHYPSVLPVRV
;
A
#
# COMPACT_ATOMS: atom_id res chain seq x y z
N MET A 1 -20.37 -58.15 -9.12
CA MET A 1 -20.59 -57.41 -7.87
C MET A 1 -20.80 -55.95 -8.23
N ALA A 2 -22.02 -55.47 -8.10
CA ALA A 2 -22.39 -54.07 -8.46
C ALA A 2 -22.18 -53.18 -7.23
N PHE A 3 -21.36 -52.15 -7.37
CA PHE A 3 -21.21 -51.12 -6.35
C PHE A 3 -22.32 -50.09 -6.53
N CYS A 4 -23.24 -50.03 -5.58
CA CYS A 4 -24.19 -48.95 -5.45
C CYS A 4 -23.47 -47.71 -4.91
N PHE A 5 -23.42 -46.63 -5.71
CA PHE A 5 -23.05 -45.31 -5.24
C PHE A 5 -24.24 -44.67 -4.52
N TYR A 6 -24.16 -44.50 -3.22
CA TYR A 6 -25.07 -43.61 -2.47
C TYR A 6 -24.77 -42.17 -2.82
N GLY A 7 -25.77 -41.48 -3.37
CA GLY A 7 -25.68 -40.05 -3.69
C GLY A 7 -25.62 -39.22 -2.40
N VAL A 8 -24.56 -38.44 -2.29
CA VAL A 8 -24.45 -37.36 -1.31
C VAL A 8 -25.30 -36.18 -1.82
N PRO A 9 -26.20 -35.62 -1.01
CA PRO A 9 -26.97 -34.44 -1.43
C PRO A 9 -26.00 -33.25 -1.57
N THR A 10 -25.82 -32.79 -2.80
CA THR A 10 -25.15 -31.54 -3.10
C THR A 10 -26.06 -30.40 -2.68
N MET A 11 -25.78 -29.78 -1.54
CA MET A 11 -26.30 -28.43 -1.24
C MET A 11 -25.58 -27.43 -2.13
N SER A 12 -26.15 -27.19 -3.30
CA SER A 12 -25.78 -26.06 -4.16
C SER A 12 -26.40 -24.79 -3.59
N THR A 13 -25.70 -24.12 -2.69
CA THR A 13 -26.02 -22.74 -2.35
C THR A 13 -25.31 -21.87 -3.36
N SER A 14 -26.04 -21.48 -4.41
CA SER A 14 -25.58 -20.46 -5.35
C SER A 14 -25.43 -19.13 -4.61
N LEU A 15 -24.21 -18.79 -4.19
CA LEU A 15 -23.83 -17.44 -3.85
C LEU A 15 -23.82 -16.66 -5.18
N SER A 16 -24.93 -15.95 -5.46
CA SER A 16 -24.94 -14.93 -6.50
C SER A 16 -23.99 -13.81 -6.07
N THR A 17 -22.79 -13.83 -6.64
CA THR A 17 -21.85 -12.71 -6.59
C THR A 17 -22.46 -11.54 -7.36
N VAL A 18 -23.14 -10.65 -6.67
CA VAL A 18 -23.36 -9.28 -7.16
C VAL A 18 -21.99 -8.62 -7.08
N ILE A 19 -21.30 -8.58 -8.22
CA ILE A 19 -20.11 -7.77 -8.40
C ILE A 19 -20.65 -6.34 -8.57
N ASP A 20 -20.70 -5.58 -7.48
CA ASP A 20 -20.89 -4.14 -7.54
C ASP A 20 -19.63 -3.54 -8.16
N GLU A 21 -19.79 -2.87 -9.30
CA GLU A 21 -18.72 -2.09 -9.93
C GLU A 21 -18.20 -1.03 -8.95
N PRO A 22 -16.88 -0.76 -8.92
CA PRO A 22 -16.32 0.24 -8.03
C PRO A 22 -16.87 1.61 -8.44
N GLN A 23 -17.75 2.17 -7.63
CA GLN A 23 -18.14 3.58 -7.74
C GLN A 23 -16.89 4.44 -7.53
N VAL A 24 -16.58 5.23 -8.55
CA VAL A 24 -15.54 6.25 -8.50
C VAL A 24 -15.93 7.28 -7.43
N LEU A 25 -15.25 7.23 -6.31
CA LEU A 25 -15.44 8.16 -5.19
C LEU A 25 -14.93 9.55 -5.58
N THR A 26 -15.84 10.41 -6.00
CA THR A 26 -15.59 11.85 -6.18
C THR A 26 -16.07 12.58 -4.93
N GLY A 27 -15.18 12.82 -3.97
CA GLY A 27 -15.49 13.66 -2.82
C GLY A 27 -14.74 13.28 -1.54
N HIS A 28 -14.09 14.23 -0.93
CA HIS A 28 -13.25 14.11 0.27
C HIS A 28 -13.99 13.79 1.59
N THR A 29 -15.19 13.24 1.57
CA THR A 29 -16.03 13.06 2.76
C THR A 29 -16.61 11.66 2.93
N ASP A 30 -16.25 10.69 2.10
CA ASP A 30 -16.85 9.37 2.21
C ASP A 30 -16.18 8.55 3.32
N VAL A 31 -16.73 8.67 4.51
CA VAL A 31 -16.62 7.68 5.58
C VAL A 31 -17.08 6.35 5.00
N ILE A 32 -16.33 5.26 5.21
CA ILE A 32 -16.73 3.90 4.84
C ILE A 32 -18.18 3.71 5.33
N CYS A 33 -19.07 3.39 4.41
CA CYS A 33 -20.50 3.25 4.73
C CYS A 33 -20.68 2.16 5.79
N SER A 34 -21.45 2.41 6.84
CA SER A 34 -21.69 1.47 7.95
C SER A 34 -22.20 0.11 7.46
N THR A 35 -22.99 0.09 6.41
CA THR A 35 -23.48 -1.12 5.74
C THR A 35 -22.35 -2.00 5.19
N SER A 36 -21.26 -1.39 4.70
CA SER A 36 -20.07 -2.12 4.23
C SER A 36 -19.31 -2.75 5.40
N ILE A 37 -19.25 -2.09 6.54
CA ILE A 37 -18.57 -2.59 7.75
C ILE A 37 -19.30 -3.79 8.32
N GLU A 38 -20.62 -3.71 8.51
CA GLU A 38 -21.44 -4.83 8.97
C GLU A 38 -21.30 -6.05 8.05
N ARG A 39 -21.33 -5.84 6.74
CA ARG A 39 -21.12 -6.91 5.77
C ARG A 39 -19.74 -7.55 5.91
N ILE A 40 -18.69 -6.76 6.06
CA ILE A 40 -17.33 -7.26 6.24
C ILE A 40 -17.24 -8.13 7.49
N ILE A 41 -17.78 -7.66 8.62
CA ILE A 41 -17.80 -8.38 9.88
C ILE A 41 -18.59 -9.69 9.76
N THR A 42 -19.77 -9.63 9.16
CA THR A 42 -20.64 -10.81 8.98
C THR A 42 -19.96 -11.87 8.11
N VAL A 43 -19.42 -11.48 6.97
CA VAL A 43 -18.70 -12.41 6.06
C VAL A 43 -17.46 -12.99 6.75
N ARG A 44 -16.68 -12.17 7.45
CA ARG A 44 -15.54 -12.62 8.24
C ARG A 44 -15.94 -13.68 9.27
N ASN A 45 -16.94 -13.38 10.08
CA ASN A 45 -17.37 -14.29 11.15
C ASN A 45 -17.92 -15.60 10.57
N THR A 46 -18.71 -15.53 9.49
CA THR A 46 -19.19 -16.71 8.79
C THR A 46 -18.05 -17.55 8.24
N ALA A 47 -17.05 -16.94 7.63
CA ALA A 47 -15.87 -17.64 7.13
C ALA A 47 -15.10 -18.34 8.27
N LEU A 48 -14.90 -17.67 9.39
CA LEU A 48 -14.20 -18.25 10.54
C LEU A 48 -14.91 -19.48 11.11
N VAL A 49 -16.24 -19.43 11.25
CA VAL A 49 -17.03 -20.59 11.71
C VAL A 49 -16.88 -21.76 10.75
N GLN A 50 -16.91 -21.52 9.43
CA GLN A 50 -16.75 -22.59 8.43
C GLN A 50 -15.32 -23.15 8.44
N ILE A 51 -14.29 -22.32 8.60
CA ILE A 51 -12.90 -22.74 8.70
C ILE A 51 -12.67 -23.59 9.95
N GLU A 52 -13.22 -23.18 11.10
CA GLU A 52 -13.14 -23.95 12.34
C GLU A 52 -13.77 -25.33 12.19
N ALA A 53 -14.97 -25.40 11.62
CA ALA A 53 -15.63 -26.67 11.31
C ALA A 53 -14.80 -27.56 10.38
N LEU A 54 -14.16 -26.99 9.36
CA LEU A 54 -13.28 -27.71 8.43
C LEU A 54 -12.04 -28.28 9.16
N ILE A 55 -11.46 -27.52 10.08
CA ILE A 55 -10.31 -27.95 10.87
C ILE A 55 -10.68 -29.17 11.74
N HIS A 56 -11.81 -29.11 12.44
CA HIS A 56 -12.29 -30.24 13.22
C HIS A 56 -12.56 -31.48 12.36
N GLN A 57 -13.13 -31.31 11.16
CA GLN A 57 -13.30 -32.43 10.20
C GLN A 57 -11.96 -33.05 9.78
N LEU A 58 -10.92 -32.23 9.57
CA LEU A 58 -9.57 -32.72 9.26
C LEU A 58 -8.96 -33.49 10.43
N GLU A 59 -9.21 -33.06 11.67
CA GLU A 59 -8.78 -33.81 12.87
C GLU A 59 -9.48 -35.19 12.96
N ASP A 60 -10.78 -35.25 12.73
CA ASP A 60 -11.55 -36.50 12.70
C ASP A 60 -11.04 -37.44 11.60
N ILE A 61 -10.83 -36.92 10.39
CA ILE A 61 -10.26 -37.70 9.27
C ILE A 61 -8.86 -38.21 9.63
N SER A 62 -8.04 -37.39 10.27
CA SER A 62 -6.71 -37.79 10.73
C SER A 62 -6.78 -38.92 11.76
N ALA A 63 -7.72 -38.85 12.71
CA ALA A 63 -7.92 -39.91 13.72
C ALA A 63 -8.31 -41.27 13.06
N ILE A 64 -9.20 -41.22 12.07
CA ILE A 64 -9.61 -42.41 11.31
C ILE A 64 -8.44 -43.00 10.50
N THR A 65 -7.70 -42.14 9.76
CA THR A 65 -6.60 -42.58 8.90
C THR A 65 -5.40 -43.09 9.69
N ASN A 66 -5.14 -42.52 10.88
CA ASN A 66 -4.07 -42.99 11.77
C ASN A 66 -4.27 -44.48 12.20
N SER A 67 -5.51 -44.94 12.32
CA SER A 67 -5.81 -46.32 12.68
C SER A 67 -5.34 -47.35 11.63
N ILE A 68 -5.13 -46.93 10.39
CA ILE A 68 -4.63 -47.73 9.25
C ILE A 68 -3.23 -47.31 8.78
N GLY A 69 -2.49 -46.55 9.59
CA GLY A 69 -1.14 -46.07 9.26
C GLY A 69 -1.10 -44.84 8.33
N GLY A 70 -2.24 -44.18 8.08
CA GLY A 70 -2.40 -43.07 7.12
C GLY A 70 -2.26 -41.68 7.73
N GLY A 71 -1.31 -41.43 8.64
CA GLY A 71 -1.07 -40.10 9.24
C GLY A 71 -0.76 -38.98 8.25
N ILE A 72 -0.50 -39.31 7.00
CA ILE A 72 -0.11 -38.40 5.92
C ILE A 72 -1.25 -37.43 5.51
N ALA A 73 -2.53 -37.80 5.75
CA ALA A 73 -3.65 -36.97 5.27
C ALA A 73 -3.68 -35.59 5.93
N LYS A 74 -3.40 -35.50 7.23
CA LYS A 74 -3.29 -34.24 7.98
C LYS A 74 -2.07 -33.43 7.50
N ASP A 75 -0.95 -34.09 7.37
CA ASP A 75 0.30 -33.46 6.95
C ASP A 75 0.22 -32.92 5.52
N TRP A 76 -0.48 -33.62 4.64
CA TRP A 76 -0.67 -33.17 3.26
C TRP A 76 -1.61 -31.97 3.16
N ALA A 77 -2.72 -31.96 3.88
CA ALA A 77 -3.71 -30.88 3.86
C ALA A 77 -3.19 -29.59 4.55
N MET A 78 -2.23 -29.72 5.46
CA MET A 78 -1.71 -28.65 6.30
C MET A 78 -0.28 -28.20 5.97
N ARG A 79 0.33 -28.76 4.92
CA ARG A 79 1.64 -28.36 4.47
C ARG A 79 1.60 -26.94 3.92
N GLN A 80 2.27 -26.06 4.61
CA GLN A 80 2.60 -24.75 4.05
C GLN A 80 3.72 -24.82 3.03
N ASP A 81 3.67 -23.87 2.07
CA ASP A 81 4.69 -23.61 1.10
C ASP A 81 6.08 -23.56 1.75
N PHE A 82 7.05 -24.19 1.13
CA PHE A 82 8.44 -24.39 1.57
C PHE A 82 9.21 -23.13 1.96
N ARG A 83 8.65 -21.95 1.74
CA ARG A 83 9.30 -20.66 2.01
C ARG A 83 9.28 -20.20 3.46
N CYS A 84 8.38 -20.68 4.30
CA CYS A 84 8.20 -20.19 5.66
C CYS A 84 8.55 -21.19 6.76
N GLY A 85 8.87 -22.44 6.48
CA GLY A 85 9.44 -23.41 7.44
C GLY A 85 8.57 -23.77 8.64
N SER A 86 7.35 -23.25 8.78
CA SER A 86 6.45 -23.52 9.89
C SER A 86 5.21 -24.27 9.44
N TRP A 87 4.86 -25.30 10.18
CA TRP A 87 3.62 -26.04 10.04
C TRP A 87 2.45 -25.21 10.52
N LEU A 88 1.41 -25.08 9.72
CA LEU A 88 0.21 -24.29 10.07
C LEU A 88 -0.48 -24.84 11.33
N MET A 89 -0.27 -26.09 11.69
CA MET A 89 -0.98 -26.70 12.81
C MET A 89 -0.25 -27.89 13.41
N GLU A 90 0.54 -27.67 14.42
CA GLU A 90 0.75 -28.70 15.44
C GLU A 90 -0.52 -28.88 16.28
N LYS A 91 -1.30 -27.79 16.47
CA LYS A 91 -2.58 -27.78 17.20
C LYS A 91 -3.60 -26.90 16.47
N ALA A 92 -4.87 -27.29 16.44
CA ALA A 92 -5.98 -26.56 15.83
C ALA A 92 -6.06 -25.10 16.29
N GLU A 93 -5.85 -24.85 17.61
CA GLU A 93 -5.87 -23.51 18.19
C GLU A 93 -4.79 -22.58 17.61
N THR A 94 -3.58 -23.09 17.38
CA THR A 94 -2.47 -22.31 16.79
C THR A 94 -2.77 -21.97 15.35
N GLY A 95 -3.34 -22.91 14.60
CA GLY A 95 -3.77 -22.70 13.24
C GLY A 95 -4.89 -21.67 13.13
N MET A 96 -5.91 -21.74 13.97
CA MET A 96 -6.99 -20.74 13.99
C MET A 96 -6.48 -19.34 14.31
N LYS A 97 -5.58 -19.18 15.27
CA LYS A 97 -4.97 -17.88 15.55
C LYS A 97 -4.23 -17.30 14.34
N ALA A 98 -3.46 -18.12 13.64
CA ALA A 98 -2.75 -17.70 12.43
C ALA A 98 -3.72 -17.33 11.29
N ILE A 99 -4.81 -18.08 11.13
CA ILE A 99 -5.84 -17.80 10.13
C ILE A 99 -6.56 -16.48 10.44
N ILE A 100 -7.00 -16.29 11.68
CA ILE A 100 -7.65 -15.05 12.12
C ILE A 100 -6.72 -13.86 11.87
N HIS A 101 -5.46 -13.97 12.29
CA HIS A 101 -4.47 -12.91 12.11
C HIS A 101 -4.27 -12.57 10.62
N ASN A 102 -4.12 -13.56 9.74
CA ASN A 102 -3.94 -13.33 8.32
C ASN A 102 -5.19 -12.76 7.65
N LEU A 103 -6.37 -13.21 8.05
CA LEU A 103 -7.64 -12.70 7.54
C LEU A 103 -7.84 -11.24 7.97
N ASP A 104 -7.64 -10.93 9.25
CA ASP A 104 -7.79 -9.58 9.78
C ASP A 104 -6.77 -8.61 9.15
N ARG A 105 -5.53 -9.06 8.95
CA ARG A 105 -4.52 -8.30 8.20
C ARG A 105 -4.97 -7.96 6.79
N GLY A 106 -5.50 -8.97 6.06
CA GLY A 106 -6.03 -8.76 4.71
C GLY A 106 -7.18 -7.75 4.67
N ILE A 107 -8.11 -7.85 5.63
CA ILE A 107 -9.25 -6.92 5.76
C ILE A 107 -8.75 -5.50 6.05
N TRP A 108 -7.81 -5.31 6.98
CA TRP A 108 -7.24 -4.00 7.28
C TRP A 108 -6.54 -3.37 6.06
N GLN A 109 -5.78 -4.19 5.29
CA GLN A 109 -5.14 -3.72 4.07
C GLN A 109 -6.16 -3.25 3.02
N ASP A 110 -7.24 -4.01 2.83
CA ASP A 110 -8.31 -3.67 1.89
C ASP A 110 -9.07 -2.41 2.31
N LEU A 111 -9.42 -2.30 3.60
CA LEU A 111 -10.07 -1.12 4.16
C LEU A 111 -9.24 0.16 3.97
N MET A 112 -7.94 0.12 4.29
CA MET A 112 -7.05 1.27 4.14
C MET A 112 -6.85 1.66 2.67
N LYS A 113 -6.85 0.68 1.77
CA LYS A 113 -6.78 0.93 0.33
C LYS A 113 -8.07 1.59 -0.18
N LYS A 114 -9.22 1.03 0.16
CA LYS A 114 -10.53 1.51 -0.30
C LYS A 114 -10.92 2.88 0.28
N SER A 115 -10.51 3.18 1.51
CA SER A 115 -10.76 4.48 2.13
C SER A 115 -9.89 5.62 1.57
N GLY A 116 -8.90 5.31 0.74
CA GLY A 116 -7.95 6.30 0.23
C GLY A 116 -6.95 6.81 1.27
N MET A 117 -6.97 6.32 2.51
CA MET A 117 -6.07 6.78 3.58
C MET A 117 -4.60 6.54 3.26
N LEU A 118 -4.27 5.42 2.58
CA LEU A 118 -2.90 5.18 2.12
C LEU A 118 -2.38 6.27 1.17
N SER A 119 -3.27 6.95 0.47
CA SER A 119 -2.91 8.02 -0.47
C SER A 119 -2.44 9.29 0.23
N LEU A 120 -2.88 9.52 1.48
CA LEU A 120 -2.44 10.65 2.29
C LEU A 120 -1.06 10.44 2.92
N MET A 121 -0.60 9.20 3.00
CA MET A 121 0.65 8.81 3.65
C MET A 121 1.83 8.93 2.67
N ASP A 122 2.97 9.41 3.16
CA ASP A 122 4.25 9.27 2.47
C ASP A 122 4.75 7.81 2.51
N ALA A 123 5.82 7.48 1.79
CA ALA A 123 6.37 6.13 1.73
C ALA A 123 6.72 5.61 3.14
N GLN A 124 7.31 6.43 3.98
CA GLN A 124 7.71 6.04 5.35
C GLN A 124 6.50 5.69 6.21
N ALA A 125 5.43 6.48 6.15
CA ALA A 125 4.21 6.23 6.91
C ALA A 125 3.51 4.96 6.43
N ARG A 126 3.49 4.71 5.10
CA ARG A 126 2.96 3.46 4.53
C ARG A 126 3.76 2.24 4.97
N ASP A 127 5.09 2.30 4.90
CA ASP A 127 5.95 1.21 5.36
C ASP A 127 5.76 0.92 6.85
N GLN A 128 5.59 1.96 7.67
CA GLN A 128 5.31 1.78 9.08
C GLN A 128 3.94 1.13 9.31
N TRP A 129 2.92 1.54 8.55
CA TRP A 129 1.60 0.91 8.60
C TRP A 129 1.67 -0.58 8.25
N TYR A 130 2.34 -0.94 7.14
CA TYR A 130 2.48 -2.34 6.74
C TYR A 130 3.26 -3.16 7.77
N ARG A 131 4.35 -2.62 8.33
CA ARG A 131 5.09 -3.29 9.42
C ARG A 131 4.22 -3.50 10.66
N ASN A 132 3.37 -2.56 11.00
CA ASN A 132 2.43 -2.73 12.12
C ASN A 132 1.43 -3.85 11.85
N LEU A 133 0.99 -4.01 10.59
CA LEU A 133 0.10 -5.11 10.19
C LEU A 133 0.81 -6.47 10.08
N GLU A 134 2.13 -6.50 9.98
CA GLU A 134 2.92 -7.74 10.00
C GLU A 134 3.23 -8.19 11.45
N GLY A 135 3.08 -7.30 12.42
CA GLY A 135 3.28 -7.58 13.84
C GLY A 135 2.15 -8.40 14.45
N ASP A 136 2.40 -8.97 15.63
CA ASP A 136 1.45 -9.85 16.34
C ASP A 136 0.23 -9.10 16.92
N ASN A 137 0.27 -7.77 16.98
CA ASN A 137 -0.74 -6.93 17.64
C ASN A 137 -1.66 -6.19 16.63
N ILE A 138 -2.22 -6.92 15.67
CA ILE A 138 -3.23 -6.34 14.77
C ILE A 138 -4.53 -6.16 15.55
N PRO A 139 -5.20 -4.98 15.48
CA PRO A 139 -6.51 -4.81 16.08
C PRO A 139 -7.50 -5.82 15.49
N ALA A 140 -8.25 -6.50 16.35
CA ALA A 140 -9.30 -7.40 15.89
C ALA A 140 -10.33 -6.64 15.05
N ILE A 141 -10.85 -7.28 14.01
CA ILE A 141 -11.89 -6.70 13.16
C ILE A 141 -13.20 -6.66 13.94
N SER A 142 -13.58 -5.49 14.38
CA SER A 142 -14.86 -5.17 14.99
C SER A 142 -15.34 -3.80 14.49
N GLU A 143 -16.62 -3.52 14.64
CA GLU A 143 -17.19 -2.23 14.27
C GLU A 143 -16.49 -1.08 15.01
N GLU A 144 -16.30 -1.24 16.32
CA GLU A 144 -15.63 -0.27 17.18
C GLU A 144 -14.17 -0.03 16.77
N SER A 145 -13.39 -1.09 16.49
CA SER A 145 -11.99 -0.96 16.10
C SER A 145 -11.84 -0.30 14.72
N ILE A 146 -12.74 -0.60 13.79
CA ILE A 146 -12.75 0.02 12.47
C ILE A 146 -13.09 1.50 12.60
N TYR A 147 -14.20 1.85 13.27
CA TYR A 147 -14.60 3.26 13.44
C TYR A 147 -13.56 4.07 14.18
N SER A 148 -13.03 3.59 15.31
CA SER A 148 -12.02 4.31 16.09
C SER A 148 -10.74 4.56 15.28
N THR A 149 -10.29 3.57 14.50
CA THR A 149 -9.11 3.71 13.64
C THR A 149 -9.35 4.76 12.55
N PHE A 150 -10.48 4.70 11.85
CA PHE A 150 -10.77 5.65 10.78
C PHE A 150 -11.10 7.05 11.31
N GLU A 151 -11.77 7.17 12.44
CA GLU A 151 -11.98 8.46 13.09
C GLU A 151 -10.66 9.12 13.47
N GLN A 152 -9.74 8.36 14.06
CA GLN A 152 -8.40 8.86 14.37
C GLN A 152 -7.65 9.28 13.11
N LEU A 153 -7.62 8.43 12.07
CA LEU A 153 -6.97 8.75 10.80
C LEU A 153 -7.60 9.97 10.13
N HIS A 154 -8.92 10.10 10.17
CA HIS A 154 -9.61 11.27 9.62
C HIS A 154 -9.28 12.54 10.39
N ARG A 155 -9.22 12.48 11.71
CA ARG A 155 -8.82 13.60 12.57
C ARG A 155 -7.37 14.03 12.30
N ASP A 156 -6.50 13.06 12.05
CA ASP A 156 -5.07 13.29 11.85
C ASP A 156 -4.68 13.50 10.38
N LYS A 157 -5.62 13.43 9.44
CA LYS A 157 -5.34 13.46 8.00
C LYS A 157 -4.52 14.66 7.56
N ASP A 158 -4.84 15.85 8.06
CA ASP A 158 -4.15 17.09 7.70
C ASP A 158 -2.71 17.08 8.24
N ASN A 159 -2.52 16.59 9.47
CA ASN A 159 -1.21 16.42 10.08
C ASN A 159 -0.36 15.38 9.33
N VAL A 160 -0.96 14.28 8.91
CA VAL A 160 -0.30 13.23 8.11
C VAL A 160 0.14 13.80 6.77
N PHE A 161 -0.73 14.56 6.10
CA PHE A 161 -0.44 15.21 4.83
C PHE A 161 0.66 16.27 4.97
N GLU A 162 0.54 17.20 5.92
CA GLU A 162 1.56 18.23 6.19
C GLU A 162 2.93 17.60 6.49
N ARG A 163 2.96 16.55 7.31
CA ARG A 163 4.18 15.79 7.61
C ARG A 163 4.76 15.15 6.34
N GLY A 164 3.93 14.60 5.47
CA GLY A 164 4.34 14.04 4.18
C GLY A 164 5.02 15.11 3.31
N VAL A 165 4.43 16.29 3.17
CA VAL A 165 5.03 17.44 2.44
C VAL A 165 6.39 17.80 3.02
N ILE A 166 6.50 17.87 4.35
CA ILE A 166 7.76 18.19 5.03
C ILE A 166 8.83 17.12 4.79
N ASN A 167 8.47 15.85 4.85
CA ASN A 167 9.41 14.75 4.61
C ASN A 167 9.93 14.76 3.17
N VAL A 168 9.03 14.95 2.19
CA VAL A 168 9.41 15.11 0.79
C VAL A 168 10.31 16.33 0.59
N PHE A 169 9.98 17.46 1.21
CA PHE A 169 10.82 18.65 1.16
C PHE A 169 12.23 18.41 1.70
N LYS A 170 12.35 17.86 2.92
CA LYS A 170 13.66 17.54 3.55
C LYS A 170 14.49 16.63 2.66
N SER A 171 13.85 15.60 2.13
CA SER A 171 14.55 14.57 1.36
C SER A 171 15.04 15.04 -0.01
N LEU A 172 14.28 15.92 -0.69
CA LEU A 172 14.59 16.37 -2.04
C LEU A 172 15.33 17.71 -2.07
N SER A 173 14.92 18.68 -1.26
CA SER A 173 15.51 20.02 -1.31
C SER A 173 16.87 20.11 -0.63
N TRP A 174 17.10 19.29 0.40
CA TRP A 174 18.40 19.27 1.11
C TRP A 174 19.44 18.35 0.45
N ASP A 175 19.06 17.65 -0.60
CA ASP A 175 19.93 16.74 -1.32
C ASP A 175 21.07 17.44 -2.09
N TYR A 176 20.90 18.72 -2.42
CA TYR A 176 21.88 19.45 -3.22
C TYR A 176 22.06 20.88 -2.73
N LYS A 177 23.33 21.30 -2.58
CA LYS A 177 23.71 22.61 -2.02
C LYS A 177 23.08 23.82 -2.73
N SER A 178 22.73 23.72 -4.01
CA SER A 178 22.09 24.80 -4.76
C SER A 178 20.57 24.82 -4.64
N ASN A 179 19.96 23.81 -4.00
CA ASN A 179 18.54 23.85 -3.68
C ASN A 179 18.30 24.86 -2.55
N HIS A 180 17.10 25.45 -2.54
CA HIS A 180 16.77 26.43 -1.51
C HIS A 180 16.49 25.70 -0.18
N PRO A 181 17.12 26.12 0.95
CA PRO A 181 17.05 25.39 2.21
C PRO A 181 15.72 25.52 2.96
N CYS A 182 14.88 26.52 2.63
CA CYS A 182 13.67 26.85 3.38
C CYS A 182 12.37 26.71 2.57
N LYS A 183 12.46 26.43 1.29
CA LYS A 183 11.29 26.28 0.40
C LYS A 183 11.64 25.48 -0.84
N PHE A 184 10.65 24.91 -1.49
CA PHE A 184 10.83 24.45 -2.86
C PHE A 184 11.05 25.64 -3.79
N GLY A 185 12.16 25.64 -4.51
CA GLY A 185 12.38 26.59 -5.61
C GLY A 185 11.63 26.14 -6.87
N LYS A 186 11.58 27.03 -7.88
CA LYS A 186 11.01 26.68 -9.20
C LYS A 186 11.65 25.41 -9.80
N LYS A 187 12.90 25.16 -9.44
CA LYS A 187 13.68 23.98 -9.85
C LYS A 187 14.40 23.41 -8.64
N ILE A 188 14.40 22.07 -8.53
CA ILE A 188 15.22 21.32 -7.59
C ILE A 188 16.15 20.37 -8.32
N ILE A 189 17.30 20.08 -7.71
CA ILE A 189 18.28 19.11 -8.21
C ILE A 189 18.23 17.91 -7.28
N VAL A 190 18.04 16.73 -7.85
CA VAL A 190 18.00 15.45 -7.15
C VAL A 190 19.16 14.60 -7.61
N ASN A 191 19.98 14.12 -6.67
CA ASN A 191 21.10 13.24 -6.94
C ASN A 191 20.65 11.78 -6.98
N ASN A 192 21.40 10.94 -7.70
CA ASN A 192 21.22 9.51 -7.74
C ASN A 192 19.77 9.06 -8.10
N LEU A 193 19.10 9.86 -8.94
CA LEU A 193 17.76 9.51 -9.44
C LEU A 193 17.85 8.59 -10.65
N VAL A 194 18.86 8.78 -11.49
CA VAL A 194 19.07 8.02 -12.73
C VAL A 194 20.45 7.41 -12.76
N SER A 195 20.62 6.39 -13.58
CA SER A 195 21.94 5.88 -13.98
C SER A 195 22.07 5.85 -15.50
N TYR A 196 23.31 5.92 -15.97
CA TYR A 196 23.65 5.82 -17.38
C TYR A 196 24.64 4.68 -17.60
N THR A 197 24.29 3.78 -18.49
CA THR A 197 25.09 2.61 -18.87
C THR A 197 25.26 2.54 -20.39
N GLN A 198 25.96 1.55 -20.87
CA GLN A 198 26.05 1.28 -22.31
C GLN A 198 24.66 1.04 -22.98
N TRP A 199 23.65 0.70 -22.18
CA TRP A 199 22.27 0.48 -22.62
C TRP A 199 21.40 1.74 -22.61
N GLY A 200 21.96 2.86 -22.14
CA GLY A 200 21.26 4.15 -22.01
C GLY A 200 20.92 4.53 -20.58
N PHE A 201 19.98 5.47 -20.46
CA PHE A 201 19.48 5.95 -19.20
C PHE A 201 18.43 4.99 -18.59
N THR A 202 18.49 4.85 -17.27
CA THR A 202 17.45 4.15 -16.49
C THR A 202 17.19 4.87 -15.17
N LEU A 203 15.99 4.71 -14.64
CA LEU A 203 15.61 5.21 -13.32
C LEU A 203 16.18 4.26 -12.26
N ASN A 204 16.82 4.81 -11.23
CA ASN A 204 17.35 3.99 -10.15
C ASN A 204 16.22 3.44 -9.26
N HIS A 205 16.31 2.14 -8.91
CA HIS A 205 15.40 1.49 -7.97
C HIS A 205 15.87 1.75 -6.53
N ASN A 206 15.68 2.97 -6.06
CA ASN A 206 16.06 3.40 -4.72
C ASN A 206 14.99 4.35 -4.12
N TYR A 207 15.20 4.76 -2.87
CA TYR A 207 14.30 5.67 -2.17
C TYR A 207 14.05 7.01 -2.88
N ARG A 208 14.93 7.44 -3.81
CA ARG A 208 14.71 8.65 -4.63
C ARG A 208 13.54 8.53 -5.58
N ARG A 209 13.33 7.33 -6.09
CA ARG A 209 12.15 7.01 -6.90
C ARG A 209 10.88 7.20 -6.08
N ASP A 210 10.85 6.66 -4.86
CA ASP A 210 9.68 6.78 -3.97
C ASP A 210 9.42 8.24 -3.58
N GLN A 211 10.47 9.02 -3.33
CA GLN A 211 10.36 10.46 -3.06
C GLN A 211 9.78 11.25 -4.23
N LEU A 212 10.14 10.90 -5.47
CA LEU A 212 9.57 11.52 -6.67
C LEU A 212 8.08 11.16 -6.82
N ALA A 213 7.72 9.90 -6.57
CA ALA A 213 6.32 9.46 -6.57
C ALA A 213 5.51 10.15 -5.46
N ASP A 214 6.07 10.28 -4.27
CA ASP A 214 5.42 11.00 -3.16
C ASP A 214 5.25 12.50 -3.47
N LEU A 215 6.24 13.14 -4.10
CA LEU A 215 6.13 14.53 -4.54
C LEU A 215 4.96 14.72 -5.51
N GLU A 216 4.83 13.86 -6.52
CA GLU A 216 3.70 13.89 -7.44
C GLU A 216 2.38 13.70 -6.70
N ARG A 217 2.30 12.73 -5.80
CA ARG A 217 1.11 12.47 -4.99
C ARG A 217 0.66 13.71 -4.22
N MET A 218 1.59 14.42 -3.57
CA MET A 218 1.27 15.64 -2.85
C MET A 218 0.69 16.72 -3.77
N LEU A 219 1.20 16.84 -4.99
CA LEU A 219 0.67 17.80 -5.98
C LEU A 219 -0.75 17.43 -6.44
N PHE A 220 -1.03 16.13 -6.67
CA PHE A 220 -2.39 15.66 -7.00
C PHE A 220 -3.38 15.95 -5.87
N LEU A 221 -3.00 15.68 -4.62
CA LEU A 221 -3.83 15.97 -3.45
C LEU A 221 -4.13 17.46 -3.29
N LEU A 222 -3.13 18.32 -3.49
CA LEU A 222 -3.30 19.77 -3.44
C LEU A 222 -4.18 20.34 -4.57
N GLU A 223 -4.24 19.62 -5.69
CA GLU A 223 -5.11 19.96 -6.82
C GLU A 223 -6.51 19.36 -6.71
N GLY A 224 -6.73 18.46 -5.73
CA GLY A 224 -7.99 17.74 -5.56
C GLY A 224 -8.25 16.69 -6.63
N LYS A 225 -7.19 16.17 -7.25
CA LYS A 225 -7.26 15.12 -8.27
C LYS A 225 -7.03 13.73 -7.68
N ALA A 226 -7.62 12.72 -8.33
CA ALA A 226 -7.34 11.33 -8.02
C ALA A 226 -5.87 11.00 -8.26
N ILE A 227 -5.26 10.31 -7.31
CA ILE A 227 -3.86 9.90 -7.39
C ILE A 227 -3.73 8.76 -8.41
N PRO A 228 -2.78 8.83 -9.35
CA PRO A 228 -2.56 7.74 -10.30
C PRO A 228 -2.08 6.48 -9.56
N ASP A 229 -2.46 5.32 -10.09
CA ASP A 229 -1.88 4.03 -9.66
C ASP A 229 -0.36 4.02 -9.92
N ASN A 230 0.38 3.19 -9.18
CA ASN A 230 1.83 3.00 -9.32
C ASN A 230 2.28 2.67 -10.76
N ARG A 231 1.36 2.16 -11.59
CA ARG A 231 1.60 1.88 -13.00
C ARG A 231 1.52 3.13 -13.90
N GLY A 232 0.92 4.20 -13.40
CA GLY A 232 0.71 5.46 -14.12
C GLY A 232 1.38 6.66 -13.46
N ASP A 233 2.16 6.48 -12.38
CA ASP A 233 2.85 7.56 -11.68
C ASP A 233 4.02 8.15 -12.49
N VAL A 234 4.54 9.29 -12.05
CA VAL A 234 5.66 9.98 -12.72
C VAL A 234 6.89 9.09 -12.89
N THR A 235 7.12 8.14 -11.97
CA THR A 235 8.30 7.27 -12.03
C THR A 235 8.20 6.27 -13.18
N THR A 236 7.02 5.73 -13.42
CA THR A 236 6.75 4.82 -14.53
C THR A 236 6.80 5.58 -15.86
N ARG A 237 6.13 6.73 -15.96
CA ARG A 237 6.16 7.57 -17.17
C ARG A 237 7.57 8.07 -17.53
N LEU A 238 8.36 8.46 -16.52
CA LEU A 238 9.75 8.86 -16.69
C LEU A 238 10.62 7.69 -17.18
N TYR A 239 10.42 6.49 -16.60
CA TYR A 239 11.13 5.28 -17.03
C TYR A 239 10.81 4.92 -18.49
N GLU A 240 9.55 4.98 -18.88
CA GLU A 240 9.10 4.76 -20.27
C GLU A 240 9.73 5.79 -21.25
N HIS A 241 9.75 7.07 -20.85
CA HIS A 241 10.41 8.13 -21.60
C HIS A 241 11.90 7.86 -21.80
N MET A 242 12.62 7.45 -20.74
CA MET A 242 14.03 7.09 -20.84
C MET A 242 14.26 5.88 -21.74
N SER A 243 13.41 4.86 -21.60
CA SER A 243 13.49 3.63 -22.42
C SER A 243 13.25 3.92 -23.90
N ALA A 244 12.35 4.82 -24.23
CA ALA A 244 12.10 5.25 -25.61
C ALA A 244 13.24 6.09 -26.20
N ASN A 245 13.97 6.86 -25.39
CA ASN A 245 15.02 7.77 -25.83
C ASN A 245 16.45 7.25 -25.57
N ARG A 246 16.60 6.14 -24.89
CA ARG A 246 17.83 5.40 -24.55
C ARG A 246 19.09 6.25 -24.27
N GLN A 247 19.86 6.63 -25.31
CA GLN A 247 21.14 7.34 -25.16
C GLN A 247 21.03 8.86 -25.22
N MET A 248 19.85 9.41 -25.55
CA MET A 248 19.66 10.84 -25.66
C MET A 248 19.16 11.44 -24.37
N THR A 249 19.79 12.52 -23.92
CA THR A 249 19.27 13.37 -22.84
C THR A 249 18.12 14.23 -23.36
N LYS A 250 16.92 13.70 -23.38
CA LYS A 250 15.71 14.48 -23.66
C LYS A 250 15.05 14.92 -22.36
N VAL A 251 14.39 16.05 -22.39
CA VAL A 251 13.59 16.51 -21.26
C VAL A 251 12.30 15.70 -21.25
N TYR A 252 11.98 15.08 -20.11
CA TYR A 252 10.65 14.55 -19.87
C TYR A 252 9.74 15.68 -19.43
N GLU A 253 8.54 15.75 -19.96
CA GLU A 253 7.54 16.77 -19.60
C GLU A 253 6.17 16.14 -19.40
N ASP A 254 5.51 16.54 -18.31
CA ASP A 254 4.10 16.27 -18.04
C ASP A 254 3.42 17.55 -17.49
N ASP A 255 2.21 17.41 -16.93
CA ASP A 255 1.46 18.54 -16.38
C ASP A 255 2.12 19.20 -15.17
N TYR A 256 2.91 18.48 -14.41
CA TYR A 256 3.49 18.91 -13.13
C TYR A 256 4.98 19.20 -13.22
N PHE A 257 5.72 18.46 -14.07
CA PHE A 257 7.17 18.48 -14.12
C PHE A 257 7.72 18.63 -15.52
N ALA A 258 8.88 19.31 -15.61
CA ALA A 258 9.84 19.13 -16.68
C ALA A 258 11.12 18.58 -16.04
N ILE A 259 11.52 17.35 -16.39
CA ILE A 259 12.65 16.64 -15.77
C ILE A 259 13.76 16.46 -16.79
N LYS A 260 14.90 17.10 -16.53
CA LYS A 260 16.13 16.93 -17.30
C LYS A 260 17.10 16.07 -16.50
N TYR A 261 17.53 14.96 -17.05
CA TYR A 261 18.42 14.00 -16.40
C TYR A 261 19.82 14.00 -17.04
N PHE A 262 20.85 13.57 -16.30
CA PHE A 262 22.24 13.69 -16.67
C PHE A 262 23.02 12.39 -16.43
N MET A 263 24.07 12.14 -17.23
CA MET A 263 24.91 10.92 -17.13
C MET A 263 25.54 10.73 -15.75
N LYS A 264 25.80 11.83 -15.00
CA LYS A 264 26.31 11.76 -13.62
C LYS A 264 25.32 11.25 -12.58
N GLY A 265 24.09 10.90 -12.98
CA GLY A 265 23.07 10.33 -12.10
C GLY A 265 22.11 11.35 -11.48
N SER A 266 22.31 12.64 -11.71
CA SER A 266 21.41 13.69 -11.20
C SER A 266 20.29 14.01 -12.19
N ALA A 267 19.17 14.53 -11.64
CA ALA A 267 18.08 15.09 -12.42
C ALA A 267 17.70 16.49 -11.92
N HIS A 268 17.31 17.36 -12.83
CA HIS A 268 16.75 18.66 -12.55
C HIS A 268 15.25 18.62 -12.76
N LEU A 269 14.49 18.78 -11.69
CA LEU A 269 13.04 18.82 -11.72
C LEU A 269 12.60 20.27 -11.71
N THR A 270 11.92 20.72 -12.76
CA THR A 270 11.31 22.05 -12.86
C THR A 270 9.81 21.91 -12.70
N PHE A 271 9.23 22.64 -11.76
CA PHE A 271 7.79 22.60 -11.51
C PHE A 271 7.05 23.45 -12.52
N ARG A 272 5.96 22.93 -13.08
CA ARG A 272 5.15 23.59 -14.11
C ARG A 272 3.92 24.30 -13.54
N LYS A 273 3.52 23.99 -12.30
CA LYS A 273 2.36 24.58 -11.60
C LYS A 273 2.82 25.41 -10.39
N PRO A 274 3.15 26.69 -10.56
CA PRO A 274 3.67 27.54 -9.47
C PRO A 274 2.68 27.64 -8.29
N GLY A 275 1.38 27.75 -8.54
CA GLY A 275 0.39 27.85 -7.47
C GLY A 275 0.32 26.62 -6.54
N LEU A 276 0.63 25.42 -7.03
CA LEU A 276 0.76 24.24 -6.17
C LEU A 276 2.04 24.28 -5.34
N MET A 277 3.11 24.83 -5.91
CA MET A 277 4.35 25.06 -5.21
C MET A 277 4.20 26.05 -4.05
N ASP A 278 3.43 27.12 -4.27
CA ASP A 278 3.15 28.10 -3.23
C ASP A 278 2.40 27.46 -2.07
N LYS A 279 1.38 26.64 -2.35
CA LYS A 279 0.67 25.86 -1.31
C LYS A 279 1.60 24.92 -0.53
N MET A 280 2.51 24.22 -1.20
CA MET A 280 3.51 23.38 -0.50
C MET A 280 4.44 24.23 0.36
N ASN A 281 4.87 25.39 -0.15
CA ASN A 281 5.75 26.30 0.57
C ASN A 281 5.06 26.95 1.78
N ASP A 282 3.75 27.19 1.71
CA ASP A 282 2.97 27.66 2.87
C ASP A 282 2.96 26.62 4.00
N ILE A 283 2.82 25.34 3.66
CA ILE A 283 2.92 24.25 4.64
C ILE A 283 4.32 24.20 5.27
N ILE A 284 5.36 24.32 4.44
CA ILE A 284 6.75 24.33 4.91
C ILE A 284 7.01 25.53 5.83
N ALA A 285 6.56 26.73 5.45
CA ALA A 285 6.70 27.94 6.24
C ALA A 285 5.98 27.85 7.60
N LYS A 286 4.79 27.25 7.63
CA LYS A 286 4.03 26.99 8.85
C LYS A 286 4.76 26.03 9.79
N HIS A 287 5.45 25.03 9.24
CA HIS A 287 6.21 24.05 10.03
C HIS A 287 7.52 24.61 10.61
N TYR A 288 8.12 25.60 9.95
CA TYR A 288 9.39 26.23 10.36
C TYR A 288 9.24 27.74 10.70
N PRO A 289 8.37 28.11 11.65
CA PRO A 289 8.07 29.53 11.89
C PRO A 289 9.26 30.33 12.46
N SER A 290 10.31 29.68 12.97
CA SER A 290 11.39 30.35 13.70
C SER A 290 12.80 29.91 13.29
N VAL A 291 12.96 29.00 12.35
CA VAL A 291 14.28 28.45 12.01
C VAL A 291 14.55 28.65 10.53
N LEU A 292 15.16 29.79 10.20
CA LEU A 292 15.97 29.83 9.00
C LEU A 292 17.13 28.87 9.21
N PRO A 293 17.24 27.75 8.47
CA PRO A 293 18.39 26.88 8.61
C PRO A 293 19.64 27.68 8.30
N VAL A 294 20.54 27.76 9.29
CA VAL A 294 21.86 28.33 9.12
C VAL A 294 22.52 27.58 7.97
N ARG A 295 22.92 28.30 6.94
CA ARG A 295 23.78 27.75 5.89
C ARG A 295 25.05 27.21 6.56
N VAL A 296 25.22 25.89 6.60
CA VAL A 296 26.47 25.25 6.93
C VAL A 296 27.26 25.06 5.64
#